data_748bad51623ce17f4c32327abbe342a1
#
_entry.id   748bad51623ce17f4c32327abbe342a1
#
_cell.length_a   1.000
_cell.length_b   1.000
_cell.length_c   1.000
_cell.angle_alpha   90.00
_cell.angle_beta   90.00
_cell.angle_gamma   90.00
#
_symmetry.space_group_name_H-M   'P 1'
#
loop_
_entity.id
_entity.type
_entity.pdbx_description
1 polymer ?
#
loop_
_entity_poly.entity_id
_entity_poly.type
_entity_poly.pdbx_seq_one_letter_code
_entity_poly.pdbx_strand_id
1 'polypeptide(L)'
;MHFSDYDTRLAGYAVIVNQDREILLSWFNGGNEPAHALWTLPGGGIEFHESIEAGTIREIKEETGFDAELVRPLTTHTFTENRSNSARRRSVSRPFKGVRVVYEAHITGGMLGTLEIDGTTDRAEWLAIDSLADVRHARIIDIGLDAWRAAV
;
A
#
# COMPACT_ATOMS: atom_id res chain seq x y z
N MET A 1 -17.84 5.87 19.61
CA MET A 1 -17.41 4.47 19.57
C MET A 1 -15.98 4.39 20.09
N HIS A 2 -15.74 3.57 21.08
CA HIS A 2 -14.44 3.40 21.70
C HIS A 2 -13.55 2.47 20.84
N PHE A 3 -12.22 2.62 20.94
CA PHE A 3 -11.29 1.80 20.12
C PHE A 3 -11.42 0.28 20.36
N SER A 4 -11.99 -0.14 21.50
CA SER A 4 -12.29 -1.54 21.77
C SER A 4 -13.52 -2.09 21.03
N ASP A 5 -14.32 -1.22 20.42
CA ASP A 5 -15.59 -1.57 19.80
C ASP A 5 -15.48 -1.88 18.31
N TYR A 6 -14.32 -1.64 17.72
CA TYR A 6 -14.05 -1.90 16.31
C TYR A 6 -12.71 -2.58 16.10
N ASP A 7 -12.57 -3.23 14.96
CA ASP A 7 -11.29 -3.82 14.54
C ASP A 7 -10.43 -2.78 13.81
N THR A 8 -9.12 -2.85 14.00
CA THR A 8 -8.16 -1.95 13.36
C THR A 8 -7.15 -2.76 12.53
N ARG A 9 -6.84 -2.26 11.33
CA ARG A 9 -5.72 -2.72 10.54
C ARG A 9 -4.73 -1.60 10.34
N LEU A 10 -3.51 -1.82 10.80
CA LEU A 10 -2.38 -0.92 10.58
C LEU A 10 -1.64 -1.38 9.32
N ALA A 11 -1.38 -0.46 8.41
CA ALA A 11 -0.66 -0.73 7.17
C ALA A 11 0.35 0.38 6.86
N GLY A 12 1.45 0.02 6.19
CA GLY A 12 2.45 0.95 5.70
C GLY A 12 2.57 0.86 4.18
N TYR A 13 2.70 2.02 3.53
CA TYR A 13 2.80 2.15 2.08
C TYR A 13 3.92 3.11 1.71
N ALA A 14 4.43 3.02 0.49
CA ALA A 14 5.49 3.88 0.02
C ALA A 14 5.20 4.53 -1.32
N VAL A 15 5.54 5.82 -1.42
CA VAL A 15 5.68 6.54 -2.68
C VAL A 15 7.14 6.44 -3.12
N ILE A 16 7.38 5.80 -4.25
CA ILE A 16 8.69 5.59 -4.85
C ILE A 16 8.64 6.14 -6.27
N VAL A 17 9.34 7.24 -6.50
CA VAL A 17 9.36 7.93 -7.79
C VAL A 17 10.78 7.93 -8.34
N ASN A 18 10.94 7.54 -9.61
CA ASN A 18 12.22 7.54 -10.30
C ASN A 18 12.50 8.89 -11.00
N GLN A 19 13.68 8.99 -11.64
CA GLN A 19 14.11 10.20 -12.35
C GLN A 19 13.28 10.50 -13.60
N ASP A 20 12.62 9.51 -14.17
CA ASP A 20 11.77 9.64 -15.35
C ASP A 20 10.32 10.04 -15.02
N ARG A 21 10.07 10.44 -13.75
CA ARG A 21 8.73 10.79 -13.25
C ARG A 21 7.74 9.62 -13.35
N GLU A 22 8.23 8.43 -13.12
CA GLU A 22 7.41 7.24 -12.97
C GLU A 22 7.30 6.86 -11.49
N ILE A 23 6.13 6.39 -11.10
CA ILE A 23 5.87 5.87 -9.76
C ILE A 23 5.80 4.35 -9.80
N LEU A 24 6.42 3.71 -8.81
CA LEU A 24 6.34 2.25 -8.66
C LEU A 24 5.00 1.89 -8.01
N LEU A 25 4.24 1.05 -8.68
CA LEU A 25 2.93 0.60 -8.22
C LEU A 25 2.83 -0.92 -8.21
N SER A 26 1.99 -1.43 -7.34
CA SER A 26 1.62 -2.85 -7.25
C SER A 26 0.23 -3.06 -7.82
N TRP A 27 0.03 -4.15 -8.56
CA TRP A 27 -1.30 -4.53 -9.04
C TRP A 27 -2.01 -5.42 -8.02
N PHE A 28 -3.03 -4.87 -7.38
CA PHE A 28 -3.94 -5.61 -6.52
C PHE A 28 -4.95 -6.36 -7.40
N ASN A 29 -5.01 -7.68 -7.27
CA ASN A 29 -5.82 -8.53 -8.13
C ASN A 29 -7.30 -8.64 -7.72
N GLY A 30 -7.71 -7.94 -6.67
CA GLY A 30 -9.08 -7.94 -6.16
C GLY A 30 -9.36 -9.03 -5.11
N GLY A 31 -8.40 -9.93 -4.84
CA GLY A 31 -8.62 -11.06 -3.93
C GLY A 31 -9.74 -11.97 -4.44
N ASN A 32 -10.81 -12.10 -3.68
CA ASN A 32 -11.99 -12.88 -4.08
C ASN A 32 -12.94 -12.15 -5.06
N GLU A 33 -12.68 -10.90 -5.35
CA GLU A 33 -13.51 -10.03 -6.21
C GLU A 33 -12.65 -9.40 -7.32
N PRO A 34 -12.40 -10.13 -8.44
CA PRO A 34 -11.55 -9.64 -9.53
C PRO A 34 -11.98 -8.29 -10.11
N ALA A 35 -13.26 -7.93 -10.01
CA ALA A 35 -13.76 -6.63 -10.44
C ALA A 35 -13.20 -5.46 -9.61
N HIS A 36 -12.65 -5.72 -8.42
CA HIS A 36 -12.00 -4.72 -7.56
C HIS A 36 -10.50 -4.59 -7.81
N ALA A 37 -9.95 -5.28 -8.80
CA ALA A 37 -8.53 -5.18 -9.15
C ALA A 37 -8.17 -3.75 -9.60
N LEU A 38 -7.03 -3.26 -9.12
CA LEU A 38 -6.56 -1.90 -9.42
C LEU A 38 -5.07 -1.73 -9.04
N TRP A 39 -4.46 -0.65 -9.51
CA TRP A 39 -3.14 -0.23 -9.06
C TRP A 39 -3.21 0.38 -7.66
N THR A 40 -2.20 0.10 -6.85
CA THR A 40 -2.05 0.67 -5.51
C THR A 40 -0.58 0.96 -5.21
N LEU A 41 -0.31 1.70 -4.14
CA LEU A 41 1.05 1.84 -3.64
C LEU A 41 1.57 0.49 -3.13
N PRO A 42 2.88 0.19 -3.32
CA PRO A 42 3.48 -0.96 -2.65
C PRO A 42 3.41 -0.78 -1.14
N GLY A 43 3.06 -1.85 -0.45
CA GLY A 43 2.84 -1.84 0.99
C GLY A 43 1.73 -2.78 1.43
N GLY A 44 1.50 -2.85 2.71
CA GLY A 44 0.49 -3.74 3.27
C GLY A 44 0.43 -3.73 4.78
N GLY A 45 -0.19 -4.77 5.33
CA GLY A 45 -0.40 -4.91 6.76
C GLY A 45 0.88 -5.12 7.56
N ILE A 46 0.96 -4.45 8.69
CA ILE A 46 2.09 -4.58 9.62
C ILE A 46 1.83 -5.78 10.52
N GLU A 47 2.82 -6.65 10.63
CA GLU A 47 2.76 -7.82 11.50
C GLU A 47 2.97 -7.43 12.97
N PHE A 48 2.50 -8.28 13.89
CA PHE A 48 2.45 -7.96 15.31
C PHE A 48 3.81 -7.61 15.93
N HIS A 49 4.87 -8.30 15.52
CA HIS A 49 6.21 -8.14 16.11
C HIS A 49 7.16 -7.23 15.32
N GLU A 50 6.69 -6.57 14.26
CA GLU A 50 7.52 -5.66 13.47
C GLU A 50 7.13 -4.19 13.67
N SER A 51 8.09 -3.29 13.45
CA SER A 51 7.79 -1.86 13.37
C SER A 51 7.04 -1.53 12.08
N ILE A 52 6.39 -0.37 12.04
CA ILE A 52 5.71 0.09 10.81
C ILE A 52 6.71 0.20 9.66
N GLU A 53 7.90 0.73 9.95
CA GLU A 53 8.99 0.89 8.98
C GLU A 53 9.47 -0.47 8.44
N ALA A 54 9.75 -1.41 9.32
CA ALA A 54 10.21 -2.75 8.92
C ALA A 54 9.14 -3.48 8.08
N GLY A 55 7.88 -3.41 8.49
CA GLY A 55 6.78 -4.02 7.75
C GLY A 55 6.58 -3.38 6.37
N THR A 56 6.72 -2.08 6.27
CA THR A 56 6.63 -1.38 4.98
C THR A 56 7.76 -1.81 4.03
N ILE A 57 8.99 -1.90 4.53
CA ILE A 57 10.16 -2.36 3.74
C ILE A 57 9.96 -3.82 3.30
N ARG A 58 9.48 -4.68 4.19
CA ARG A 58 9.17 -6.09 3.86
C ARG A 58 8.13 -6.19 2.76
N GLU A 59 7.03 -5.45 2.86
CA GLU A 59 5.96 -5.44 1.85
C GLU A 59 6.46 -4.92 0.49
N ILE A 60 7.28 -3.86 0.46
CA ILE A 60 7.90 -3.37 -0.77
C ILE A 60 8.69 -4.51 -1.43
N LYS A 61 9.49 -5.23 -0.65
CA LYS A 61 10.30 -6.36 -1.17
C LYS A 61 9.42 -7.47 -1.74
N GLU A 62 8.40 -7.88 -0.99
CA GLU A 62 7.51 -8.97 -1.39
C GLU A 62 6.72 -8.63 -2.67
N GLU A 63 6.23 -7.42 -2.77
CA GLU A 63 5.38 -7.01 -3.89
C GLU A 63 6.17 -6.59 -5.13
N THR A 64 7.34 -5.97 -4.97
CA THR A 64 8.07 -5.35 -6.07
C THR A 64 9.40 -6.02 -6.41
N GLY A 65 9.96 -6.81 -5.50
CA GLY A 65 11.30 -7.40 -5.65
C GLY A 65 12.44 -6.46 -5.26
N PHE A 66 12.14 -5.19 -5.01
CA PHE A 66 13.17 -4.21 -4.67
C PHE A 66 13.47 -4.16 -3.18
N ASP A 67 14.75 -3.94 -2.88
CA ASP A 67 15.19 -3.46 -1.57
C ASP A 67 15.00 -1.95 -1.53
N ALA A 68 14.55 -1.43 -0.40
CA ALA A 68 14.25 -0.01 -0.26
C ALA A 68 14.65 0.52 1.12
N GLU A 69 14.92 1.82 1.17
CA GLU A 69 15.02 2.57 2.43
C GLU A 69 13.92 3.62 2.50
N LEU A 70 13.38 3.84 3.69
CA LEU A 70 12.40 4.89 3.94
C LEU A 70 13.14 6.21 4.18
N VAL A 71 12.76 7.24 3.43
CA VAL A 71 13.39 8.57 3.51
C VAL A 71 12.72 9.41 4.58
N ARG A 72 11.39 9.46 4.57
CA ARG A 72 10.59 10.22 5.53
C ARG A 72 9.13 9.77 5.52
N PRO A 73 8.40 9.95 6.62
CA PRO A 73 6.95 9.85 6.60
C PRO A 73 6.36 11.03 5.82
N LEU A 74 5.35 10.76 4.99
CA LEU A 74 4.66 11.77 4.20
C LEU A 74 3.32 12.15 4.81
N THR A 75 2.48 11.16 5.12
CA THR A 75 1.15 11.38 5.65
C THR A 75 0.59 10.13 6.29
N THR A 76 -0.49 10.30 7.02
CA THR A 76 -1.34 9.22 7.48
C THR A 76 -2.73 9.35 6.87
N HIS A 77 -3.37 8.24 6.62
CA HIS A 77 -4.74 8.19 6.10
C HIS A 77 -5.54 7.16 6.87
N THR A 78 -6.76 7.50 7.22
CA THR A 78 -7.69 6.58 7.86
C THR A 78 -8.97 6.46 7.06
N PHE A 79 -9.56 5.28 7.11
CA PHE A 79 -10.89 5.03 6.55
C PHE A 79 -11.65 4.08 7.46
N THR A 80 -12.96 4.11 7.36
CA THR A 80 -13.83 3.26 8.16
C THR A 80 -14.81 2.51 7.29
N GLU A 81 -15.14 1.30 7.73
CA GLU A 81 -16.18 0.46 7.14
C GLU A 81 -17.08 -0.07 8.26
N ASN A 82 -18.39 -0.02 8.06
CA ASN A 82 -19.34 -0.51 9.06
C ASN A 82 -19.32 -2.03 9.24
N ARG A 83 -18.78 -2.75 8.24
CA ARG A 83 -18.60 -4.21 8.28
C ARG A 83 -17.22 -4.57 7.76
N SER A 84 -16.59 -5.54 8.38
CA SER A 84 -15.34 -6.10 7.85
C SER A 84 -15.67 -6.98 6.64
N ASN A 85 -15.38 -6.49 5.44
CA ASN A 85 -15.47 -7.26 4.19
C ASN A 85 -14.20 -8.07 3.89
N SER A 86 -13.23 -8.05 4.80
CA SER A 86 -11.98 -8.76 4.59
C SER A 86 -12.20 -10.27 4.79
N ALA A 87 -11.95 -11.04 3.74
CA ALA A 87 -11.95 -12.51 3.78
C ALA A 87 -10.99 -13.11 4.83
N ARG A 88 -10.06 -12.30 5.33
CA ARG A 88 -9.10 -12.68 6.39
C ARG A 88 -9.67 -12.53 7.80
N ARG A 89 -10.86 -11.95 7.98
CA ARG A 89 -11.44 -11.68 9.30
C ARG A 89 -12.67 -12.53 9.55
N ARG A 90 -12.61 -13.35 10.59
CA ARG A 90 -13.69 -14.25 10.98
C ARG A 90 -14.87 -13.57 11.66
N SER A 91 -14.74 -12.28 12.02
CA SER A 91 -15.81 -11.52 12.68
C SER A 91 -16.52 -10.64 11.67
N VAL A 92 -17.67 -11.07 11.23
CA VAL A 92 -18.47 -10.42 10.16
C VAL A 92 -19.25 -9.20 10.65
N SER A 93 -19.24 -8.90 11.96
CA SER A 93 -20.17 -7.93 12.54
C SER A 93 -19.51 -6.69 13.17
N ARG A 94 -18.19 -6.63 13.27
CA ARG A 94 -17.52 -5.49 13.90
C ARG A 94 -17.19 -4.42 12.88
N PRO A 95 -17.42 -3.15 13.22
CA PRO A 95 -16.90 -2.03 12.43
C PRO A 95 -15.38 -2.14 12.27
N PHE A 96 -14.87 -1.58 11.19
CA PHE A 96 -13.46 -1.67 10.83
C PHE A 96 -12.87 -0.29 10.59
N LYS A 97 -11.66 -0.06 11.06
CA LYS A 97 -10.88 1.14 10.79
C LYS A 97 -9.52 0.76 10.21
N GLY A 98 -9.24 1.23 9.00
CA GLY A 98 -7.92 1.17 8.40
C GLY A 98 -7.09 2.38 8.79
N VAL A 99 -5.85 2.14 9.23
CA VAL A 99 -4.86 3.18 9.52
C VAL A 99 -3.67 2.93 8.60
N ARG A 100 -3.36 3.88 7.75
CA ARG A 100 -2.29 3.79 6.75
C ARG A 100 -1.25 4.86 7.00
N VAL A 101 0.01 4.45 7.09
CA VAL A 101 1.16 5.36 7.13
C VAL A 101 1.83 5.32 5.77
N VAL A 102 2.02 6.48 5.15
CA VAL A 102 2.63 6.59 3.83
C VAL A 102 3.99 7.24 3.95
N TYR A 103 5.00 6.58 3.41
CA TYR A 103 6.39 7.03 3.39
C TYR A 103 6.84 7.40 1.98
N GLU A 104 7.82 8.29 1.87
CA GLU A 104 8.69 8.34 0.71
C GLU A 104 9.79 7.29 0.89
N ALA A 105 10.07 6.53 -0.15
CA ALA A 105 11.13 5.54 -0.13
C ALA A 105 11.98 5.60 -1.41
N HIS A 106 13.22 5.13 -1.30
CA HIS A 106 14.15 4.99 -2.41
C HIS A 106 14.57 3.53 -2.56
N ILE A 107 14.76 3.09 -3.81
CA ILE A 107 15.30 1.78 -4.12
C ILE A 107 16.80 1.74 -3.80
N THR A 108 17.22 0.71 -3.09
CA THR A 108 18.64 0.50 -2.73
C THR A 108 19.24 -0.74 -3.40
N GLY A 109 18.42 -1.60 -3.99
CA GLY A 109 18.88 -2.81 -4.64
C GLY A 109 17.72 -3.69 -5.08
N GLY A 110 18.02 -4.93 -5.43
CA GLY A 110 17.02 -5.88 -5.89
C GLY A 110 16.69 -5.72 -7.37
N MET A 111 15.71 -6.48 -7.81
CA MET A 111 15.20 -6.45 -9.20
C MET A 111 13.68 -6.44 -9.20
N LEU A 112 13.09 -5.72 -10.15
CA LEU A 112 11.65 -5.71 -10.32
C LEU A 112 11.11 -7.12 -10.56
N GLY A 113 10.19 -7.54 -9.73
CA GLY A 113 9.52 -8.84 -9.82
C GLY A 113 8.84 -9.18 -8.50
N THR A 114 7.55 -9.44 -8.54
CA THR A 114 6.76 -9.81 -7.36
C THR A 114 7.24 -11.14 -6.79
N LEU A 115 7.54 -11.18 -5.51
CA LEU A 115 7.98 -12.38 -4.78
C LEU A 115 6.81 -13.05 -4.05
N GLU A 116 5.70 -12.35 -3.85
CA GLU A 116 4.50 -12.89 -3.23
C GLU A 116 3.92 -14.02 -4.09
N ILE A 117 3.67 -15.18 -3.46
CA ILE A 117 3.10 -16.36 -4.13
C ILE A 117 1.66 -16.54 -3.64
N ASP A 118 0.71 -16.70 -4.58
CA ASP A 118 -0.72 -16.91 -4.30
C ASP A 118 -1.35 -15.84 -3.39
N GLY A 119 -0.78 -14.64 -3.40
CA GLY A 119 -1.28 -13.50 -2.65
C GLY A 119 -2.22 -12.62 -3.47
N THR A 120 -2.36 -11.38 -3.02
CA THR A 120 -3.24 -10.38 -3.65
C THR A 120 -2.52 -9.46 -4.62
N THR A 121 -1.19 -9.54 -4.69
CA THR A 121 -0.36 -8.78 -5.63
C THR A 121 0.19 -9.70 -6.70
N ASP A 122 -0.13 -9.42 -7.96
CA ASP A 122 0.31 -10.25 -9.10
C ASP A 122 1.56 -9.70 -9.78
N ARG A 123 1.74 -8.39 -9.77
CA ARG A 123 2.86 -7.72 -10.43
C ARG A 123 3.11 -6.32 -9.87
N ALA A 124 4.28 -5.79 -10.14
CA ALA A 124 4.61 -4.39 -9.91
C ALA A 124 5.18 -3.78 -11.20
N GLU A 125 4.88 -2.51 -11.44
CA GLU A 125 5.33 -1.79 -12.62
C GLU A 125 5.61 -0.32 -12.31
N TRP A 126 6.48 0.28 -13.12
CA TRP A 126 6.66 1.72 -13.17
C TRP A 126 5.63 2.34 -14.11
N LEU A 127 4.82 3.25 -13.60
CA LEU A 127 3.84 3.98 -14.41
C LEU A 127 4.16 5.46 -14.40
N ALA A 128 4.04 6.10 -15.58
CA ALA A 128 4.19 7.54 -15.66
C ALA A 128 3.13 8.23 -14.79
N ILE A 129 3.57 9.15 -13.94
CA ILE A 129 2.66 9.88 -13.04
C ILE A 129 1.55 10.59 -13.85
N ASP A 130 1.89 11.14 -15.01
CA ASP A 130 0.95 11.86 -15.87
C ASP A 130 -0.10 10.94 -16.52
N SER A 131 0.10 9.62 -16.53
CA SER A 131 -0.85 8.64 -17.07
C SER A 131 -1.79 8.03 -16.03
N LEU A 132 -1.65 8.36 -14.75
CA LEU A 132 -2.44 7.77 -13.68
C LEU A 132 -3.95 8.04 -13.82
N ALA A 133 -4.33 9.18 -14.39
CA ALA A 133 -5.73 9.49 -14.64
C ALA A 133 -6.42 8.52 -15.61
N ASP A 134 -5.66 7.82 -16.45
CA ASP A 134 -6.15 6.91 -17.49
C ASP A 134 -6.23 5.46 -17.00
N VAL A 135 -5.78 5.15 -15.80
CA VAL A 135 -5.78 3.81 -15.23
C VAL A 135 -6.57 3.75 -13.93
N ARG A 136 -7.17 2.59 -13.69
CA ARG A 136 -7.88 2.34 -12.43
C ARG A 136 -6.86 2.21 -11.30
N HIS A 137 -6.95 3.10 -10.32
CA HIS A 137 -6.02 3.13 -9.20
C HIS A 137 -6.69 3.49 -7.89
N ALA A 138 -6.09 3.03 -6.80
CA ALA A 138 -6.54 3.30 -5.45
C ALA A 138 -6.26 4.76 -5.06
N ARG A 139 -7.19 5.35 -4.33
CA ARG A 139 -7.08 6.74 -3.83
C ARG A 139 -5.82 6.99 -3.00
N ILE A 140 -5.26 5.96 -2.37
CA ILE A 140 -4.02 6.10 -1.60
C ILE A 140 -2.84 6.60 -2.46
N ILE A 141 -2.87 6.31 -3.78
CA ILE A 141 -1.86 6.83 -4.72
C ILE A 141 -1.95 8.35 -4.81
N ASP A 142 -3.15 8.90 -4.99
CA ASP A 142 -3.35 10.36 -5.09
C ASP A 142 -2.99 11.04 -3.77
N ILE A 143 -3.41 10.47 -2.64
CA ILE A 143 -3.08 10.98 -1.30
C ILE A 143 -1.56 10.99 -1.09
N GLY A 144 -0.88 9.90 -1.43
CA GLY A 144 0.57 9.78 -1.29
C GLY A 144 1.33 10.76 -2.20
N LEU A 145 0.92 10.87 -3.46
CA LEU A 145 1.54 11.80 -4.41
C LEU A 145 1.34 13.26 -4.02
N ASP A 146 0.16 13.65 -3.55
CA ASP A 146 -0.10 15.01 -3.08
C ASP A 146 0.80 15.36 -1.89
N ALA A 147 0.94 14.45 -0.94
CA ALA A 147 1.84 14.62 0.21
C ALA A 147 3.31 14.67 -0.21
N TRP A 148 3.71 13.82 -1.17
CA TRP A 148 5.07 13.80 -1.72
C TRP A 148 5.41 15.12 -2.44
N ARG A 149 4.50 15.64 -3.26
CA ARG A 149 4.68 16.94 -3.94
C ARG A 149 4.79 18.11 -2.95
N ALA A 150 4.05 18.07 -1.86
CA ALA A 150 4.10 19.09 -0.82
C ALA A 150 5.40 19.05 0.00
N ALA A 151 6.09 17.90 0.04
CA ALA A 151 7.31 17.68 0.82
C ALA A 151 8.61 18.02 0.06
N VAL A 152 8.53 18.20 -1.25
CA VAL A 152 9.68 18.52 -2.13
C VAL A 152 9.75 19.99 -2.50
#